data_e2d3d486ac8d183791b8af9f120e65c8
#
_entry.id   e2d3d486ac8d183791b8af9f120e65c8
#
_cell.length_a   1.000
_cell.length_b   1.000
_cell.length_c   1.000
_cell.angle_alpha   90.00
_cell.angle_beta   90.00
_cell.angle_gamma   90.00
#
_symmetry.space_group_name_H-M   'P 1'
#
loop_
_entity.id
_entity.type
_entity.pdbx_description
1 polymer ?
#
loop_
_entity_poly.entity_id
_entity_poly.type
_entity_poly.pdbx_seq_one_letter_code
_entity_poly.pdbx_strand_id
1 'polypeptide(L)'
;MNNRGAQRGRRRGSPDTRAAILDVARRRFLEDGYHAVTLRSVAAEAEVDLALISYYFGSKKGLFGAALALGANPAELLARAVEEGDLTTLPERVVRQVLAVWDDPVTGPPLIAMLKTAIDDDSLGSLVKEAVEREIVERIAGLVPGRDARQRAAAFTTVVAGLITGRYLLRLEPIVSMTDDDVVRHVSPHLRLALRGPGRPVRTTRPVGRTAPRP
;
A
#
# COMPACT_ATOMS: atom_id res chain seq x y z
N MET A 1 -24.47 22.80 -52.38
CA MET A 1 -24.41 23.25 -50.98
C MET A 1 -23.76 22.16 -50.14
N ASN A 2 -22.48 22.31 -49.87
CA ASN A 2 -21.64 21.34 -49.14
C ASN A 2 -21.67 21.68 -47.67
N ASN A 3 -22.25 20.82 -46.85
CA ASN A 3 -22.14 20.90 -45.40
C ASN A 3 -21.14 19.86 -44.90
N ARG A 4 -19.87 20.25 -44.78
CA ARG A 4 -18.82 19.47 -44.16
C ARG A 4 -18.99 19.60 -42.64
N GLY A 5 -19.55 18.54 -42.00
CA GLY A 5 -19.58 18.41 -40.56
C GLY A 5 -18.17 18.46 -39.99
N ALA A 6 -17.89 19.46 -39.19
CA ALA A 6 -16.64 19.63 -38.46
C ALA A 6 -16.51 18.49 -37.44
N GLN A 7 -15.59 17.57 -37.66
CA GLN A 7 -15.12 16.60 -36.67
C GLN A 7 -14.51 17.41 -35.53
N ARG A 8 -15.21 17.49 -34.37
CA ARG A 8 -14.71 18.09 -33.14
C ARG A 8 -13.51 17.25 -32.67
N GLY A 9 -12.34 17.84 -32.81
CA GLY A 9 -11.10 17.30 -32.29
C GLY A 9 -11.24 16.99 -30.81
N ARG A 10 -11.01 15.73 -30.45
CA ARG A 10 -10.95 15.24 -29.08
C ARG A 10 -9.91 16.07 -28.32
N ARG A 11 -10.32 16.79 -27.27
CA ARG A 11 -9.44 17.63 -26.45
C ARG A 11 -8.30 16.75 -25.91
N ARG A 12 -7.06 17.08 -26.30
CA ARG A 12 -5.84 16.50 -25.74
C ARG A 12 -5.84 16.77 -24.24
N GLY A 13 -5.81 15.70 -23.42
CA GLY A 13 -5.57 15.81 -21.99
C GLY A 13 -6.80 15.90 -21.08
N SER A 14 -7.89 15.14 -21.37
CA SER A 14 -9.02 15.04 -20.45
C SER A 14 -8.72 14.08 -19.29
N PRO A 15 -9.41 14.18 -18.11
CA PRO A 15 -9.35 13.21 -17.05
C PRO A 15 -9.58 11.76 -17.52
N ASP A 16 -10.46 11.56 -18.50
CA ASP A 16 -10.73 10.27 -19.14
C ASP A 16 -9.49 9.68 -19.81
N THR A 17 -8.64 10.51 -20.45
CA THR A 17 -7.41 10.05 -21.09
C THR A 17 -6.40 9.53 -20.07
N ARG A 18 -6.24 10.21 -18.93
CA ARG A 18 -5.35 9.77 -17.86
C ARG A 18 -5.82 8.43 -17.25
N ALA A 19 -7.12 8.28 -17.03
CA ALA A 19 -7.71 7.04 -16.52
C ALA A 19 -7.52 5.88 -17.52
N ALA A 20 -7.79 6.09 -18.81
CA ALA A 20 -7.59 5.08 -19.85
C ALA A 20 -6.13 4.60 -19.94
N ILE A 21 -5.15 5.51 -19.85
CA ILE A 21 -3.72 5.14 -19.79
C ILE A 21 -3.43 4.27 -18.57
N LEU A 22 -3.98 4.63 -17.42
CA LEU A 22 -3.75 3.89 -16.17
C LEU A 22 -4.38 2.49 -16.19
N ASP A 23 -5.57 2.33 -16.76
CA ASP A 23 -6.24 1.03 -16.89
C ASP A 23 -5.44 0.08 -17.79
N VAL A 24 -4.96 0.58 -18.94
CA VAL A 24 -4.07 -0.18 -19.84
C VAL A 24 -2.76 -0.51 -19.15
N ALA A 25 -2.12 0.48 -18.51
CA ALA A 25 -0.84 0.28 -17.84
C ALA A 25 -0.96 -0.77 -16.73
N ARG A 26 -2.02 -0.68 -15.91
CA ARG A 26 -2.28 -1.65 -14.84
C ARG A 26 -2.36 -3.06 -15.39
N ARG A 27 -3.25 -3.31 -16.34
CA ARG A 27 -3.44 -4.62 -16.95
C ARG A 27 -2.11 -5.17 -17.50
N ARG A 28 -1.37 -4.37 -18.28
CA ARG A 28 -0.11 -4.77 -18.86
C ARG A 28 0.98 -5.07 -17.82
N PHE A 29 1.10 -4.25 -16.79
CA PHE A 29 2.04 -4.52 -15.72
C PHE A 29 1.72 -5.79 -14.93
N LEU A 30 0.45 -6.16 -14.85
CA LEU A 30 -0.03 -7.36 -14.17
C LEU A 30 0.19 -8.63 -15.02
N GLU A 31 -0.07 -8.54 -16.33
CA GLU A 31 0.01 -9.67 -17.26
C GLU A 31 1.45 -9.93 -17.70
N ASP A 32 2.15 -8.87 -18.12
CA ASP A 32 3.47 -8.97 -18.76
C ASP A 32 4.64 -8.72 -17.76
N GLY A 33 4.36 -8.17 -16.60
CA GLY A 33 5.36 -7.73 -15.63
C GLY A 33 6.02 -6.39 -15.96
N TYR A 34 6.69 -5.79 -14.96
CA TYR A 34 7.29 -4.46 -15.11
C TYR A 34 8.29 -4.38 -16.25
N HIS A 35 9.19 -5.36 -16.39
CA HIS A 35 10.30 -5.29 -17.35
C HIS A 35 9.83 -5.34 -18.81
N ALA A 36 8.85 -6.18 -19.13
CA ALA A 36 8.36 -6.37 -20.49
C ALA A 36 7.52 -5.19 -21.00
N VAL A 37 6.82 -4.48 -20.14
CA VAL A 37 6.00 -3.33 -20.51
C VAL A 37 6.87 -2.14 -20.91
N THR A 38 6.52 -1.44 -21.97
CA THR A 38 7.14 -0.17 -22.40
C THR A 38 6.13 0.95 -22.45
N LEU A 39 6.57 2.22 -22.29
CA LEU A 39 5.66 3.36 -22.46
C LEU A 39 5.05 3.40 -23.86
N ARG A 40 5.79 2.92 -24.88
CA ARG A 40 5.29 2.84 -26.26
C ARG A 40 4.17 1.81 -26.41
N SER A 41 4.31 0.64 -25.76
CA SER A 41 3.27 -0.40 -25.82
C SER A 41 1.99 0.04 -25.12
N VAL A 42 2.11 0.76 -24.00
CA VAL A 42 0.96 1.34 -23.30
C VAL A 42 0.32 2.46 -24.14
N ALA A 43 1.12 3.33 -24.76
CA ALA A 43 0.62 4.39 -25.62
C ALA A 43 -0.18 3.85 -26.80
N ALA A 44 0.36 2.82 -27.47
CA ALA A 44 -0.29 2.18 -28.60
C ALA A 44 -1.63 1.57 -28.24
N GLU A 45 -1.70 0.89 -27.11
CA GLU A 45 -2.90 0.20 -26.66
C GLU A 45 -3.96 1.14 -26.07
N ALA A 46 -3.52 2.22 -25.40
CA ALA A 46 -4.41 3.28 -24.91
C ALA A 46 -4.84 4.26 -26.03
N GLU A 47 -4.38 4.03 -27.26
CA GLU A 47 -4.63 4.90 -28.43
C GLU A 47 -4.28 6.38 -28.17
N VAL A 48 -3.15 6.62 -27.50
CA VAL A 48 -2.67 7.95 -27.15
C VAL A 48 -1.25 8.21 -27.67
N ASP A 49 -0.88 9.49 -27.76
CA ASP A 49 0.49 9.88 -28.04
C ASP A 49 1.41 9.57 -26.84
N LEU A 50 2.60 9.03 -27.10
CA LEU A 50 3.62 8.77 -26.08
C LEU A 50 3.95 10.02 -25.26
N ALA A 51 3.88 11.20 -25.86
CA ALA A 51 4.10 12.46 -25.17
C ALA A 51 3.08 12.71 -24.05
N LEU A 52 1.84 12.22 -24.19
CA LEU A 52 0.83 12.32 -23.13
C LEU A 52 1.18 11.45 -21.92
N ILE A 53 1.71 10.25 -22.14
CA ILE A 53 2.19 9.41 -21.03
C ILE A 53 3.33 10.10 -20.30
N SER A 54 4.30 10.64 -21.04
CA SER A 54 5.42 11.39 -20.45
C SER A 54 4.95 12.65 -19.72
N TYR A 55 3.95 13.33 -20.23
CA TYR A 55 3.35 14.51 -19.60
C TYR A 55 2.65 14.18 -18.27
N TYR A 56 1.83 13.10 -18.23
CA TYR A 56 1.07 12.74 -17.04
C TYR A 56 1.90 12.03 -15.97
N PHE A 57 2.88 11.22 -16.37
CA PHE A 57 3.55 10.28 -15.48
C PHE A 57 5.08 10.42 -15.46
N GLY A 58 5.66 11.23 -16.32
CA GLY A 58 7.09 11.52 -16.40
C GLY A 58 7.93 10.34 -16.91
N SER A 59 7.76 9.15 -16.37
CA SER A 59 8.58 7.98 -16.66
C SER A 59 7.76 6.68 -16.55
N LYS A 60 8.33 5.55 -17.03
CA LYS A 60 7.77 4.20 -16.81
C LYS A 60 7.57 3.92 -15.31
N LYS A 61 8.51 4.36 -14.48
CA LYS A 61 8.45 4.27 -13.03
C LYS A 61 7.27 5.07 -12.47
N GLY A 62 7.07 6.30 -12.92
CA GLY A 62 5.94 7.14 -12.51
C GLY A 62 4.59 6.57 -12.96
N LEU A 63 4.52 6.04 -14.20
CA LEU A 63 3.33 5.36 -14.71
C LEU A 63 3.01 4.11 -13.89
N PHE A 64 4.01 3.30 -13.55
CA PHE A 64 3.85 2.11 -12.74
C PHE A 64 3.33 2.45 -11.34
N GLY A 65 3.95 3.42 -10.64
CA GLY A 65 3.48 3.88 -9.34
C GLY A 65 2.04 4.38 -9.37
N ALA A 66 1.68 5.14 -10.41
CA ALA A 66 0.30 5.63 -10.58
C ALA A 66 -0.69 4.52 -10.93
N ALA A 67 -0.29 3.52 -11.72
CA ALA A 67 -1.12 2.36 -12.07
C ALA A 67 -1.40 1.47 -10.85
N LEU A 68 -0.41 1.30 -9.96
CA LEU A 68 -0.59 0.59 -8.70
C LEU A 68 -1.53 1.30 -7.74
N ALA A 69 -1.46 2.63 -7.67
CA ALA A 69 -2.31 3.43 -6.81
C ALA A 69 -3.80 3.30 -7.14
N LEU A 70 -4.16 2.97 -8.39
CA LEU A 70 -5.56 2.84 -8.82
C LEU A 70 -6.15 1.43 -8.62
N GLY A 71 -5.32 0.37 -8.45
CA GLY A 71 -5.80 -1.01 -8.37
C GLY A 71 -6.26 -1.46 -7.00
N ALA A 72 -5.53 -1.09 -6.01
CA ALA A 72 -5.85 -1.17 -4.60
C ALA A 72 -5.03 -0.06 -3.96
N ASN A 73 -5.49 1.20 -4.14
CA ASN A 73 -4.80 2.36 -3.58
C ASN A 73 -4.72 2.15 -2.06
N PRO A 74 -3.55 1.83 -1.48
CA PRO A 74 -3.43 1.60 -0.04
C PRO A 74 -3.94 2.79 0.75
N ALA A 75 -3.85 3.98 0.16
CA ALA A 75 -4.36 5.22 0.74
C ALA A 75 -5.88 5.27 0.76
N GLU A 76 -6.57 4.81 -0.29
CA GLU A 76 -8.04 4.73 -0.31
C GLU A 76 -8.55 3.64 0.63
N LEU A 77 -7.86 2.50 0.70
CA LEU A 77 -8.18 1.43 1.64
C LEU A 77 -8.05 1.92 3.08
N LEU A 78 -6.96 2.62 3.38
CA LEU A 78 -6.77 3.21 4.70
C LEU A 78 -7.78 4.34 4.95
N ALA A 79 -8.08 5.19 3.97
CA ALA A 79 -9.07 6.25 4.09
C ALA A 79 -10.44 5.69 4.43
N ARG A 80 -10.91 4.67 3.72
CA ARG A 80 -12.16 3.97 4.04
C ARG A 80 -12.13 3.38 5.44
N ALA A 81 -11.04 2.67 5.78
CA ALA A 81 -10.89 2.12 7.13
C ALA A 81 -10.88 3.20 8.23
N VAL A 82 -10.45 4.42 7.94
CA VAL A 82 -10.45 5.57 8.87
C VAL A 82 -11.81 6.23 8.93
N GLU A 83 -12.48 6.45 7.79
CA GLU A 83 -13.78 7.11 7.69
C GLU A 83 -14.91 6.30 8.36
N GLU A 84 -14.80 4.97 8.36
CA GLU A 84 -15.81 4.05 8.91
C GLU A 84 -15.87 3.97 10.44
N GLY A 85 -15.00 4.69 11.18
CA GLY A 85 -15.03 4.65 12.65
C GLY A 85 -13.79 5.25 13.33
N ASP A 86 -13.69 5.02 14.64
CA ASP A 86 -12.63 5.55 15.47
C ASP A 86 -11.31 4.72 15.43
N LEU A 87 -10.27 5.23 16.10
CA LEU A 87 -8.96 4.56 16.19
C LEU A 87 -8.99 3.25 16.97
N THR A 88 -10.03 3.00 17.79
CA THR A 88 -10.10 1.79 18.62
C THR A 88 -10.45 0.57 17.79
N THR A 89 -11.25 0.73 16.75
CA THR A 89 -11.67 -0.32 15.80
C THR A 89 -10.87 -0.31 14.48
N LEU A 90 -9.99 0.67 14.28
CA LEU A 90 -9.14 0.76 13.10
C LEU A 90 -8.32 -0.52 12.83
N PRO A 91 -7.70 -1.18 13.85
CA PRO A 91 -6.94 -2.40 13.62
C PRO A 91 -7.74 -3.51 12.94
N GLU A 92 -8.96 -3.77 13.41
CA GLU A 92 -9.84 -4.80 12.86
C GLU A 92 -10.26 -4.47 11.43
N ARG A 93 -10.63 -3.22 11.17
CA ARG A 93 -11.02 -2.77 9.83
C ARG A 93 -9.87 -2.89 8.84
N VAL A 94 -8.66 -2.49 9.24
CA VAL A 94 -7.48 -2.61 8.37
C VAL A 94 -7.18 -4.07 8.05
N VAL A 95 -7.22 -4.99 9.03
CA VAL A 95 -7.00 -6.41 8.77
C VAL A 95 -8.05 -6.96 7.81
N ARG A 96 -9.35 -6.69 8.03
CA ARG A 96 -10.42 -7.12 7.13
C ARG A 96 -10.26 -6.56 5.73
N GLN A 97 -9.88 -5.31 5.60
CA GLN A 97 -9.65 -4.68 4.30
C GLN A 97 -8.45 -5.29 3.57
N VAL A 98 -7.37 -5.60 4.29
CA VAL A 98 -6.22 -6.32 3.73
C VAL A 98 -6.66 -7.67 3.20
N LEU A 99 -7.37 -8.48 4.01
CA LEU A 99 -7.86 -9.79 3.59
C LEU A 99 -8.76 -9.67 2.35
N ALA A 100 -9.75 -8.77 2.37
CA ALA A 100 -10.67 -8.57 1.26
C ALA A 100 -9.96 -8.25 -0.07
N VAL A 101 -8.90 -7.45 -0.04
CA VAL A 101 -8.14 -7.06 -1.25
C VAL A 101 -7.19 -8.15 -1.71
N TRP A 102 -6.51 -8.82 -0.77
CA TRP A 102 -5.48 -9.81 -1.11
C TRP A 102 -6.06 -11.20 -1.41
N ASP A 103 -7.25 -11.53 -0.88
CA ASP A 103 -7.98 -12.77 -1.20
C ASP A 103 -8.86 -12.62 -2.46
N ASP A 104 -9.10 -11.39 -2.94
CA ASP A 104 -9.86 -11.16 -4.17
C ASP A 104 -9.11 -11.72 -5.40
N PRO A 105 -9.76 -12.55 -6.23
CA PRO A 105 -9.12 -13.23 -7.36
C PRO A 105 -8.64 -12.29 -8.48
N VAL A 106 -9.15 -11.05 -8.51
CA VAL A 106 -8.77 -10.05 -9.52
C VAL A 106 -7.63 -9.17 -9.03
N THR A 107 -7.65 -8.75 -7.76
CA THR A 107 -6.68 -7.80 -7.21
C THR A 107 -5.51 -8.46 -6.49
N GLY A 108 -5.72 -9.60 -5.85
CA GLY A 108 -4.69 -10.29 -5.04
C GLY A 108 -3.49 -10.79 -5.84
N PRO A 109 -3.67 -11.63 -6.88
CA PRO A 109 -2.54 -12.20 -7.63
C PRO A 109 -1.59 -11.14 -8.21
N PRO A 110 -2.11 -10.05 -8.82
CA PRO A 110 -1.30 -8.92 -9.25
C PRO A 110 -0.45 -8.27 -8.16
N LEU A 111 -1.04 -8.02 -6.99
CA LEU A 111 -0.32 -7.44 -5.85
C LEU A 111 0.82 -8.36 -5.37
N ILE A 112 0.57 -9.66 -5.33
CA ILE A 112 1.59 -10.67 -4.99
C ILE A 112 2.73 -10.65 -6.00
N ALA A 113 2.41 -10.66 -7.30
CA ALA A 113 3.42 -10.60 -8.37
C ALA A 113 4.26 -9.32 -8.28
N MET A 114 3.61 -8.19 -8.04
CA MET A 114 4.26 -6.90 -7.84
C MET A 114 5.24 -6.92 -6.66
N LEU A 115 4.80 -7.41 -5.48
CA LEU A 115 5.69 -7.47 -4.32
C LEU A 115 6.88 -8.39 -4.55
N LYS A 116 6.70 -9.53 -5.21
CA LYS A 116 7.80 -10.42 -5.58
C LYS A 116 8.80 -9.68 -6.47
N THR A 117 8.34 -8.99 -7.51
CA THR A 117 9.22 -8.22 -8.39
C THR A 117 9.93 -7.08 -7.64
N ALA A 118 9.24 -6.42 -6.70
CA ALA A 118 9.83 -5.33 -5.92
C ALA A 118 10.93 -5.80 -4.94
N ILE A 119 10.93 -7.08 -4.56
CA ILE A 119 12.01 -7.67 -3.75
C ILE A 119 13.28 -7.86 -4.59
N ASP A 120 13.13 -8.22 -5.87
CA ASP A 120 14.25 -8.53 -6.78
C ASP A 120 14.75 -7.29 -7.56
N ASP A 121 14.00 -6.18 -7.55
CA ASP A 121 14.30 -4.94 -8.28
C ASP A 121 14.34 -3.73 -7.34
N ASP A 122 15.54 -3.22 -7.07
CA ASP A 122 15.77 -2.07 -6.18
C ASP A 122 14.96 -0.83 -6.59
N SER A 123 14.75 -0.64 -7.90
CA SER A 123 13.97 0.50 -8.41
C SER A 123 12.51 0.39 -8.03
N LEU A 124 11.93 -0.81 -8.18
CA LEU A 124 10.55 -1.08 -7.78
C LEU A 124 10.39 -1.11 -6.26
N GLY A 125 11.35 -1.72 -5.57
CA GLY A 125 11.41 -1.71 -4.11
C GLY A 125 11.38 -0.30 -3.54
N SER A 126 12.16 0.62 -4.13
CA SER A 126 12.16 2.04 -3.74
C SER A 126 10.82 2.72 -3.97
N LEU A 127 10.10 2.38 -5.06
CA LEU A 127 8.76 2.93 -5.34
C LEU A 127 7.72 2.43 -4.34
N VAL A 128 7.72 1.12 -4.07
CA VAL A 128 6.81 0.53 -3.08
C VAL A 128 7.08 1.15 -1.71
N LYS A 129 8.35 1.28 -1.32
CA LYS A 129 8.76 1.95 -0.09
C LYS A 129 8.21 3.38 -0.01
N GLU A 130 8.45 4.21 -1.04
CA GLU A 130 7.99 5.60 -1.07
C GLU A 130 6.46 5.69 -0.97
N ALA A 131 5.74 4.83 -1.70
CA ALA A 131 4.28 4.77 -1.63
C ALA A 131 3.78 4.39 -0.23
N VAL A 132 4.38 3.37 0.40
CA VAL A 132 4.02 2.94 1.76
C VAL A 132 4.32 4.04 2.78
N GLU A 133 5.49 4.66 2.71
CA GLU A 133 5.87 5.74 3.63
C GLU A 133 4.90 6.92 3.51
N ARG A 134 4.64 7.40 2.30
CA ARG A 134 3.82 8.59 2.08
C ARG A 134 2.33 8.34 2.28
N GLU A 135 1.80 7.24 1.74
CA GLU A 135 0.36 7.02 1.69
C GLU A 135 -0.19 6.24 2.89
N ILE A 136 0.66 5.52 3.61
CA ILE A 136 0.24 4.75 4.79
C ILE A 136 0.83 5.33 6.06
N VAL A 137 2.17 5.35 6.17
CA VAL A 137 2.82 5.75 7.43
C VAL A 137 2.49 7.19 7.81
N GLU A 138 2.59 8.14 6.88
CA GLU A 138 2.29 9.55 7.18
C GLU A 138 0.80 9.78 7.51
N ARG A 139 -0.11 9.06 6.83
CA ARG A 139 -1.55 9.17 7.14
C ARG A 139 -1.89 8.61 8.52
N ILE A 140 -1.37 7.43 8.87
CA ILE A 140 -1.58 6.86 10.20
C ILE A 140 -0.93 7.76 11.26
N ALA A 141 0.27 8.28 11.00
CA ALA A 141 0.94 9.20 11.92
C ALA A 141 0.11 10.48 12.18
N GLY A 142 -0.58 10.99 11.17
CA GLY A 142 -1.50 12.13 11.32
C GLY A 142 -2.72 11.86 12.21
N LEU A 143 -3.10 10.59 12.40
CA LEU A 143 -4.23 10.17 13.23
C LEU A 143 -3.83 9.89 14.69
N VAL A 144 -2.56 9.59 14.92
CA VAL A 144 -2.05 9.14 16.23
C VAL A 144 -1.43 10.32 16.98
N PRO A 145 -1.90 10.65 18.19
CA PRO A 145 -1.34 11.76 18.96
C PRO A 145 0.03 11.43 19.55
N GLY A 146 0.89 12.44 19.72
CA GLY A 146 2.16 12.32 20.41
C GLY A 146 3.39 12.41 19.49
N ARG A 147 4.57 12.61 20.11
CA ARG A 147 5.82 12.86 19.37
C ARG A 147 6.37 11.63 18.62
N ASP A 148 5.97 10.43 19.03
CA ASP A 148 6.35 9.14 18.47
C ASP A 148 5.31 8.58 17.47
N ALA A 149 4.38 9.43 17.00
CA ALA A 149 3.29 9.03 16.11
C ALA A 149 3.82 8.33 14.83
N ARG A 150 4.88 8.85 14.23
CA ARG A 150 5.47 8.26 13.02
C ARG A 150 6.09 6.89 13.29
N GLN A 151 6.78 6.71 14.43
CA GLN A 151 7.35 5.42 14.83
C GLN A 151 6.24 4.38 15.08
N ARG A 152 5.15 4.79 15.72
CA ARG A 152 3.97 3.92 15.96
C ARG A 152 3.26 3.56 14.67
N ALA A 153 3.11 4.51 13.74
CA ALA A 153 2.60 4.26 12.41
C ALA A 153 3.48 3.28 11.64
N ALA A 154 4.80 3.44 11.70
CA ALA A 154 5.74 2.50 11.08
C ALA A 154 5.64 1.10 11.69
N ALA A 155 5.54 0.97 13.02
CA ALA A 155 5.32 -0.32 13.70
C ALA A 155 3.99 -0.96 13.29
N PHE A 156 2.91 -0.18 13.19
CA PHE A 156 1.62 -0.65 12.67
C PHE A 156 1.75 -1.20 11.25
N THR A 157 2.37 -0.43 10.36
CA THR A 157 2.59 -0.82 8.96
C THR A 157 3.45 -2.08 8.86
N THR A 158 4.45 -2.25 9.74
CA THR A 158 5.30 -3.45 9.80
C THR A 158 4.48 -4.70 10.15
N VAL A 159 3.52 -4.63 11.07
CA VAL A 159 2.64 -5.76 11.39
C VAL A 159 1.77 -6.13 10.18
N VAL A 160 1.21 -5.15 9.47
CA VAL A 160 0.44 -5.40 8.24
C VAL A 160 1.32 -6.04 7.15
N ALA A 161 2.53 -5.53 6.95
CA ALA A 161 3.49 -6.11 6.00
C ALA A 161 3.86 -7.55 6.38
N GLY A 162 4.01 -7.84 7.68
CA GLY A 162 4.22 -9.20 8.20
C GLY A 162 3.06 -10.13 7.89
N LEU A 163 1.81 -9.69 8.07
CA LEU A 163 0.62 -10.46 7.68
C LEU A 163 0.63 -10.77 6.17
N ILE A 164 0.85 -9.75 5.33
CA ILE A 164 0.88 -9.91 3.88
C ILE A 164 2.00 -10.89 3.48
N THR A 165 3.19 -10.72 4.02
CA THR A 165 4.32 -11.59 3.73
C THR A 165 4.05 -13.03 4.18
N GLY A 166 3.57 -13.23 5.42
CA GLY A 166 3.34 -14.56 5.97
C GLY A 166 2.22 -15.32 5.25
N ARG A 167 1.07 -14.65 5.00
CA ARG A 167 -0.11 -15.31 4.42
C ARG A 167 0.00 -15.48 2.90
N TYR A 168 0.48 -14.46 2.17
CA TYR A 168 0.37 -14.42 0.71
C TYR A 168 1.68 -14.69 -0.03
N LEU A 169 2.83 -14.27 0.50
CA LEU A 169 4.12 -14.50 -0.15
C LEU A 169 4.74 -15.82 0.24
N LEU A 170 4.91 -16.06 1.56
CA LEU A 170 5.56 -17.26 2.10
C LEU A 170 4.57 -18.41 2.34
N ARG A 171 3.27 -18.11 2.43
CA ARG A 171 2.19 -19.07 2.65
C ARG A 171 2.44 -19.95 3.89
N LEU A 172 2.80 -19.30 4.99
CA LEU A 172 3.12 -19.98 6.27
C LEU A 172 1.87 -20.59 6.91
N GLU A 173 1.98 -21.82 7.41
CA GLU A 173 0.97 -22.39 8.26
C GLU A 173 1.22 -22.00 9.75
N PRO A 174 0.16 -21.84 10.55
CA PRO A 174 -1.27 -22.02 10.18
C PRO A 174 -1.95 -20.78 9.58
N ILE A 175 -1.26 -19.62 9.39
CA ILE A 175 -1.91 -18.36 9.05
C ILE A 175 -2.59 -18.37 7.65
N VAL A 176 -2.11 -19.20 6.72
CA VAL A 176 -2.71 -19.33 5.39
C VAL A 176 -4.07 -20.05 5.45
N SER A 177 -4.22 -21.00 6.36
CA SER A 177 -5.44 -21.79 6.54
C SER A 177 -6.43 -21.20 7.56
N MET A 178 -6.05 -20.14 8.29
CA MET A 178 -6.94 -19.43 9.21
C MET A 178 -8.12 -18.81 8.47
N THR A 179 -9.30 -18.83 9.11
CA THR A 179 -10.43 -18.01 8.67
C THR A 179 -10.14 -16.52 8.86
N ASP A 180 -10.84 -15.65 8.11
CA ASP A 180 -10.69 -14.18 8.25
C ASP A 180 -10.91 -13.73 9.68
N ASP A 181 -11.91 -14.27 10.38
CA ASP A 181 -12.19 -13.92 11.76
C ASP A 181 -11.07 -14.37 12.71
N ASP A 182 -10.41 -15.49 12.44
CA ASP A 182 -9.25 -15.92 13.19
C ASP A 182 -8.05 -15.02 12.96
N VAL A 183 -7.78 -14.65 11.71
CA VAL A 183 -6.72 -13.67 11.37
C VAL A 183 -6.98 -12.34 12.06
N VAL A 184 -8.20 -11.81 11.97
CA VAL A 184 -8.59 -10.57 12.65
C VAL A 184 -8.36 -10.67 14.14
N ARG A 185 -8.84 -11.77 14.77
CA ARG A 185 -8.71 -12.00 16.23
C ARG A 185 -7.26 -12.03 16.69
N HIS A 186 -6.37 -12.65 15.91
CA HIS A 186 -4.98 -12.86 16.32
C HIS A 186 -4.07 -11.69 15.91
N VAL A 187 -4.33 -11.00 14.80
CA VAL A 187 -3.45 -9.94 14.28
C VAL A 187 -3.82 -8.55 14.82
N SER A 188 -5.12 -8.23 14.94
CA SER A 188 -5.55 -6.89 15.36
C SER A 188 -5.02 -6.43 16.73
N PRO A 189 -4.84 -7.31 17.74
CA PRO A 189 -4.23 -6.89 19.01
C PRO A 189 -2.82 -6.33 18.86
N HIS A 190 -2.00 -6.85 17.93
CA HIS A 190 -0.65 -6.35 17.66
C HIS A 190 -0.67 -4.97 17.00
N LEU A 191 -1.59 -4.75 16.07
CA LEU A 191 -1.83 -3.44 15.47
C LEU A 191 -2.29 -2.41 16.52
N ARG A 192 -3.17 -2.81 17.42
CA ARG A 192 -3.63 -1.97 18.53
C ARG A 192 -2.50 -1.61 19.48
N LEU A 193 -1.61 -2.56 19.77
CA LEU A 193 -0.43 -2.31 20.60
C LEU A 193 0.54 -1.33 19.90
N ALA A 194 0.76 -1.49 18.60
CA ALA A 194 1.59 -0.59 17.82
C ALA A 194 1.06 0.87 17.88
N LEU A 195 -0.25 1.06 17.78
CA LEU A 195 -0.85 2.40 17.88
C LEU A 195 -0.78 3.03 19.28
N ARG A 196 -0.77 2.21 20.33
CA ARG A 196 -0.63 2.70 21.72
C ARG A 196 0.80 3.12 22.06
N GLY A 197 1.78 2.54 21.36
CA GLY A 197 3.20 2.74 21.61
C GLY A 197 3.73 2.02 22.87
N PRO A 198 5.03 2.07 23.10
CA PRO A 198 5.63 1.49 24.28
C PRO A 198 5.11 2.19 25.54
N GLY A 199 4.56 1.43 26.46
CA GLY A 199 4.21 1.94 27.80
C GLY A 199 5.42 2.63 28.41
N ARG A 200 5.16 3.62 29.26
CA ARG A 200 6.21 4.32 30.01
C ARG A 200 7.14 3.28 30.66
N PRO A 201 8.48 3.33 30.45
CA PRO A 201 9.37 2.33 31.02
C PRO A 201 9.15 2.31 32.54
N VAL A 202 8.86 1.14 33.08
CA VAL A 202 8.82 0.93 34.53
C VAL A 202 10.21 1.28 35.03
N ARG A 203 10.35 2.38 35.78
CA ARG A 203 11.60 2.70 36.46
C ARG A 203 11.87 1.54 37.40
N THR A 204 12.73 0.62 37.00
CA THR A 204 13.33 -0.34 37.95
C THR A 204 14.10 0.48 38.96
N THR A 205 13.55 0.64 40.14
CA THR A 205 14.27 1.18 41.30
C THR A 205 15.41 0.21 41.56
N ARG A 206 16.63 0.71 41.33
CA ARG A 206 17.86 0.01 41.65
C ARG A 206 17.78 -0.38 43.13
N PRO A 207 17.96 -1.65 43.51
CA PRO A 207 17.96 -2.01 44.92
C PRO A 207 19.04 -1.23 45.62
N VAL A 208 18.65 -0.48 46.67
CA VAL A 208 19.56 0.25 47.57
C VAL A 208 20.50 -0.81 48.17
N GLY A 209 21.77 -0.65 47.87
CA GLY A 209 22.83 -1.53 48.34
C GLY A 209 22.76 -1.70 49.85
N ARG A 210 22.66 -2.94 50.27
CA ARG A 210 22.88 -3.34 51.66
C ARG A 210 24.33 -2.92 52.02
N THR A 211 24.46 -1.92 52.86
CA THR A 211 25.70 -1.61 53.56
C THR A 211 26.05 -2.81 54.42
N ALA A 212 27.18 -3.43 54.11
CA ALA A 212 27.77 -4.46 54.97
C ALA A 212 28.28 -3.79 56.29
N PRO A 213 28.07 -4.44 57.46
CA PRO A 213 28.68 -3.96 58.69
C PRO A 213 30.19 -4.13 58.59
N ARG A 214 30.91 -3.10 58.98
CA ARG A 214 32.38 -3.16 59.19
C ARG A 214 32.68 -3.91 60.48
N PRO A 215 33.86 -4.61 60.51
CA PRO A 215 34.36 -5.39 61.69
C PRO A 215 34.75 -4.53 62.88
#